data_3fc20c1373259a5c0818447220cc3b96
#
_entry.id   3fc20c1373259a5c0818447220cc3b96
#
_cell.length_a   1.000
_cell.length_b   1.000
_cell.length_c   1.000
_cell.angle_alpha   90.00
_cell.angle_beta   90.00
_cell.angle_gamma   90.00
#
_symmetry.space_group_name_H-M   'P 1'
#
loop_
_entity.id
_entity.type
_entity.pdbx_description
1 polymer ?
#
loop_
_entity_poly.entity_id
_entity_poly.type
_entity_poly.pdbx_seq_one_letter_code
_entity_poly.pdbx_strand_id
1 'polypeptide(L)'
;MELIKKSNDAETPEVKKSFLEDVLSKRIKSTDNIKQNEYLLKIDNTNKFSKGNISGWIGLAKSKKTFALTMFVAALVGHLKLYAKFNANTKANVLYIDTEQSPSDVQRITQRVKKMVGNEEGLFMYGLRPLSPKLRIEAIELLLKEHKTTDVLIIDGVRDLLMDINNAVESTEVMTLLMKWSFDYDIHIATVLHQNKNGGDSRGHIGTELNNKAETILRITKDETDGSISHIEEVFGRGKGFDKFSFQVSDDGLPEVLSEYSITTDIDAPF
;
A
#
# COMPACT_ATOMS: atom_id res chain seq x y z
N MET A 1 22.86 -1.50 -8.07
CA MET A 1 24.17 -0.99 -8.60
C MET A 1 24.60 -1.59 -9.93
N GLU A 2 24.06 -2.71 -10.38
CA GLU A 2 24.39 -3.25 -11.73
C GLU A 2 23.64 -2.59 -12.89
N LEU A 3 22.44 -2.05 -12.67
CA LEU A 3 21.66 -1.40 -13.73
C LEU A 3 22.23 -0.04 -14.17
N ILE A 4 22.93 0.67 -13.30
CA ILE A 4 23.55 1.97 -13.64
C ILE A 4 24.97 1.80 -14.20
N LYS A 5 25.67 0.68 -13.94
CA LYS A 5 26.99 0.40 -14.51
C LYS A 5 26.98 -0.02 -15.98
N LYS A 6 25.84 -0.36 -16.56
CA LYS A 6 25.71 -0.69 -17.99
C LYS A 6 25.57 0.53 -18.92
N SER A 7 25.59 1.76 -18.41
CA SER A 7 25.38 2.97 -19.22
C SER A 7 26.66 3.50 -19.90
N ASN A 8 27.81 2.87 -19.74
CA ASN A 8 29.07 3.31 -20.36
C ASN A 8 29.70 2.36 -21.38
N ASP A 9 29.08 1.18 -21.60
CA ASP A 9 29.42 0.40 -22.79
C ASP A 9 28.73 1.04 -23.98
N ALA A 10 29.48 1.44 -25.00
CA ALA A 10 28.99 2.07 -26.22
C ALA A 10 27.90 1.16 -26.83
N GLU A 11 26.62 1.48 -26.55
CA GLU A 11 25.47 0.78 -27.12
C GLU A 11 25.62 0.76 -28.64
N THR A 12 25.63 -0.43 -29.21
CA THR A 12 25.71 -0.59 -30.66
C THR A 12 24.54 0.12 -31.35
N PRO A 13 24.67 0.60 -32.60
CA PRO A 13 23.59 1.22 -33.34
C PRO A 13 22.34 0.34 -33.40
N GLU A 14 22.49 -0.99 -33.41
CA GLU A 14 21.41 -1.96 -33.39
C GLU A 14 20.64 -1.98 -32.06
N VAL A 15 21.35 -1.89 -30.92
CA VAL A 15 20.72 -1.80 -29.58
C VAL A 15 19.92 -0.50 -29.44
N LYS A 16 20.48 0.63 -29.93
CA LYS A 16 19.76 1.92 -29.92
C LYS A 16 18.52 1.89 -30.82
N LYS A 17 18.60 1.23 -31.98
CA LYS A 17 17.46 1.08 -32.89
C LYS A 17 16.36 0.22 -32.27
N SER A 18 16.72 -0.92 -31.69
CA SER A 18 15.77 -1.80 -30.97
C SER A 18 15.11 -1.10 -29.79
N PHE A 19 15.87 -0.33 -29.00
CA PHE A 19 15.32 0.46 -27.90
C PHE A 19 14.35 1.55 -28.39
N LEU A 20 14.70 2.26 -29.48
CA LEU A 20 13.82 3.26 -30.07
C LEU A 20 12.51 2.64 -30.57
N GLU A 21 12.58 1.48 -31.24
CA GLU A 21 11.40 0.75 -31.68
C GLU A 21 10.49 0.35 -30.50
N ASP A 22 11.08 -0.12 -29.39
CA ASP A 22 10.32 -0.41 -28.16
C ASP A 22 9.66 0.85 -27.60
N VAL A 23 10.37 1.97 -27.51
CA VAL A 23 9.80 3.25 -27.03
C VAL A 23 8.69 3.74 -27.95
N LEU A 24 8.84 3.64 -29.28
CA LEU A 24 7.83 4.04 -30.24
C LEU A 24 6.56 3.18 -30.14
N SER A 25 6.70 1.91 -29.81
CA SER A 25 5.56 1.00 -29.58
C SER A 25 4.70 1.37 -28.38
N LYS A 26 5.24 2.14 -27.43
CA LYS A 26 4.52 2.61 -26.22
C LYS A 26 3.73 3.90 -26.44
N ARG A 27 3.68 4.41 -27.69
CA ARG A 27 2.88 5.59 -28.01
C ARG A 27 1.40 5.31 -27.81
N ILE A 28 0.73 6.13 -27.01
CA ILE A 28 -0.71 6.07 -26.74
C ILE A 28 -1.44 7.12 -27.56
N LYS A 29 -2.49 6.75 -28.27
CA LYS A 29 -3.37 7.63 -29.04
C LYS A 29 -4.75 7.67 -28.40
N SER A 30 -5.49 8.76 -28.59
CA SER A 30 -6.88 8.90 -28.10
C SER A 30 -7.85 7.85 -28.67
N THR A 31 -7.47 7.21 -29.76
CA THR A 31 -8.27 6.18 -30.45
C THR A 31 -7.90 4.74 -30.02
N ASP A 32 -6.88 4.56 -29.19
CA ASP A 32 -6.44 3.24 -28.76
C ASP A 32 -7.46 2.65 -27.78
N ASN A 33 -7.76 1.37 -27.96
CA ASN A 33 -8.60 0.64 -27.01
C ASN A 33 -7.75 0.12 -25.84
N ILE A 34 -7.58 0.95 -24.82
CA ILE A 34 -6.79 0.62 -23.63
C ILE A 34 -7.72 0.08 -22.54
N LYS A 35 -7.29 -1.04 -21.90
CA LYS A 35 -7.98 -1.58 -20.72
C LYS A 35 -8.11 -0.49 -19.66
N GLN A 36 -9.32 -0.25 -19.20
CA GLN A 36 -9.58 0.69 -18.11
C GLN A 36 -9.06 0.14 -16.79
N ASN A 37 -8.74 1.04 -15.84
CA ASN A 37 -8.27 0.65 -14.52
C ASN A 37 -9.27 -0.28 -13.81
N GLU A 38 -8.79 -1.41 -13.35
CA GLU A 38 -9.54 -2.35 -12.54
C GLU A 38 -9.37 -1.96 -11.06
N TYR A 39 -10.44 -1.42 -10.48
CA TYR A 39 -10.46 -1.05 -9.06
C TYR A 39 -10.85 -2.24 -8.20
N LEU A 40 -10.03 -2.55 -7.23
CA LEU A 40 -10.20 -3.71 -6.33
C LEU A 40 -11.25 -3.47 -5.26
N LEU A 41 -11.39 -2.20 -4.82
CA LEU A 41 -12.22 -1.87 -3.67
C LEU A 41 -12.78 -0.45 -3.79
N LYS A 42 -13.93 -0.23 -3.16
CA LYS A 42 -14.49 1.11 -2.88
C LYS A 42 -14.37 1.43 -1.40
N ILE A 43 -14.03 2.68 -1.09
CA ILE A 43 -14.25 3.24 0.23
C ILE A 43 -15.48 4.14 0.12
N ASP A 44 -16.52 3.85 0.91
CA ASP A 44 -17.87 4.34 0.66
C ASP A 44 -18.31 3.98 -0.78
N ASN A 45 -18.60 4.98 -1.62
CA ASN A 45 -18.96 4.80 -3.02
C ASN A 45 -17.82 5.22 -3.98
N THR A 46 -16.60 5.43 -3.47
CA THR A 46 -15.48 5.92 -4.26
C THR A 46 -14.51 4.77 -4.59
N ASN A 47 -14.28 4.53 -5.86
CA ASN A 47 -13.33 3.53 -6.33
C ASN A 47 -11.91 3.89 -5.87
N LYS A 48 -11.21 2.91 -5.26
CA LYS A 48 -9.83 3.02 -4.75
C LYS A 48 -9.05 1.75 -5.07
N PHE A 49 -7.72 1.89 -5.05
CA PHE A 49 -6.79 0.77 -5.18
C PHE A 49 -6.94 0.03 -6.51
N SER A 50 -6.51 0.67 -7.59
CA SER A 50 -6.52 0.04 -8.91
C SER A 50 -5.27 -0.79 -9.16
N LYS A 51 -5.40 -1.87 -9.97
CA LYS A 51 -4.25 -2.63 -10.46
C LYS A 51 -3.32 -1.74 -11.29
N GLY A 52 -2.04 -2.06 -11.31
CA GLY A 52 -1.01 -1.24 -11.95
C GLY A 52 -0.63 0.03 -11.18
N ASN A 53 -1.14 0.24 -9.97
CA ASN A 53 -0.89 1.43 -9.16
C ASN A 53 -0.41 1.09 -7.73
N ILE A 54 -0.02 2.15 -7.01
CA ILE A 54 0.56 2.07 -5.66
C ILE A 54 -0.27 2.93 -4.71
N SER A 55 -0.45 2.49 -3.47
CA SER A 55 -0.98 3.29 -2.37
C SER A 55 -0.05 3.34 -1.18
N GLY A 56 -0.15 4.41 -0.40
CA GLY A 56 0.55 4.58 0.86
C GLY A 56 -0.39 4.60 2.07
N TRP A 57 -0.02 3.88 3.12
CA TRP A 57 -0.70 3.84 4.41
C TRP A 57 0.24 4.43 5.44
N ILE A 58 0.02 5.70 5.80
CA ILE A 58 0.94 6.46 6.64
C ILE A 58 0.34 6.75 8.01
N GLY A 59 1.18 7.03 8.98
CA GLY A 59 0.77 7.40 10.34
C GLY A 59 1.91 7.26 11.34
N LEU A 60 1.75 7.86 12.50
CA LEU A 60 2.72 7.75 13.60
C LEU A 60 2.84 6.29 14.07
N ALA A 61 3.93 5.99 14.78
CA ALA A 61 4.06 4.72 15.47
C ALA A 61 2.87 4.51 16.41
N LYS A 62 2.33 3.27 16.46
CA LYS A 62 1.18 2.89 17.31
C LYS A 62 -0.15 3.57 16.96
N SER A 63 -0.31 4.12 15.74
CA SER A 63 -1.58 4.65 15.24
C SER A 63 -2.55 3.57 14.75
N LYS A 64 -2.24 2.29 14.93
CA LYS A 64 -3.04 1.13 14.52
C LYS A 64 -3.12 0.92 13.00
N LYS A 65 -2.08 1.31 12.22
CA LYS A 65 -2.01 1.08 10.77
C LYS A 65 -2.27 -0.37 10.36
N THR A 66 -1.64 -1.33 11.07
CA THR A 66 -1.81 -2.76 10.80
C THR A 66 -3.27 -3.23 11.01
N PHE A 67 -4.03 -2.63 11.93
CA PHE A 67 -5.46 -2.91 12.08
C PHE A 67 -6.28 -2.37 10.91
N ALA A 68 -5.97 -1.15 10.44
CA ALA A 68 -6.60 -0.58 9.24
C ALA A 68 -6.32 -1.45 8.01
N LEU A 69 -5.07 -1.90 7.82
CA LEU A 69 -4.71 -2.86 6.77
C LEU A 69 -5.42 -4.21 6.93
N THR A 70 -5.64 -4.68 8.15
CA THR A 70 -6.38 -5.93 8.39
C THR A 70 -7.82 -5.82 7.85
N MET A 71 -8.49 -4.68 8.01
CA MET A 71 -9.82 -4.45 7.42
C MET A 71 -9.76 -4.48 5.89
N PHE A 72 -8.78 -3.81 5.30
CA PHE A 72 -8.55 -3.81 3.85
C PHE A 72 -8.33 -5.22 3.30
N VAL A 73 -7.42 -5.99 3.92
CA VAL A 73 -7.13 -7.38 3.55
C VAL A 73 -8.36 -8.25 3.69
N ALA A 74 -9.07 -8.17 4.83
CA ALA A 74 -10.27 -8.98 5.07
C ALA A 74 -11.38 -8.68 4.06
N ALA A 75 -11.55 -7.40 3.67
CA ALA A 75 -12.50 -7.04 2.62
C ALA A 75 -12.15 -7.69 1.28
N LEU A 76 -10.87 -7.68 0.89
CA LEU A 76 -10.40 -8.23 -0.37
C LEU A 76 -10.49 -9.76 -0.43
N VAL A 77 -9.89 -10.46 0.53
CA VAL A 77 -9.85 -11.94 0.52
C VAL A 77 -11.22 -12.55 0.79
N GLY A 78 -12.05 -11.89 1.59
CA GLY A 78 -13.41 -12.32 1.88
C GLY A 78 -14.45 -11.88 0.87
N HIS A 79 -14.12 -10.97 -0.04
CA HIS A 79 -15.08 -10.27 -0.92
C HIS A 79 -16.23 -9.69 -0.10
N LEU A 80 -15.88 -8.93 0.94
CA LEU A 80 -16.84 -8.47 1.94
C LEU A 80 -17.11 -6.98 1.81
N LYS A 81 -18.33 -6.60 2.23
CA LYS A 81 -18.69 -5.22 2.53
C LYS A 81 -18.50 -5.01 4.04
N LEU A 82 -17.30 -4.59 4.43
CA LEU A 82 -17.00 -4.35 5.83
C LEU A 82 -17.52 -2.99 6.27
N TYR A 83 -18.62 -3.05 7.06
CA TYR A 83 -19.18 -1.87 7.73
C TYR A 83 -19.50 -0.70 6.78
N ALA A 84 -19.93 -1.02 5.56
CA ALA A 84 -20.22 -0.07 4.48
C ALA A 84 -19.03 0.83 4.03
N LYS A 85 -17.87 0.78 4.69
CA LYS A 85 -16.69 1.58 4.34
C LYS A 85 -15.77 0.89 3.34
N PHE A 86 -15.36 -0.35 3.60
CA PHE A 86 -14.54 -1.13 2.67
C PHE A 86 -15.42 -2.10 1.88
N ASN A 87 -15.65 -1.81 0.61
CA ASN A 87 -16.48 -2.62 -0.27
C ASN A 87 -15.60 -3.20 -1.39
N ALA A 88 -15.22 -4.47 -1.29
CA ALA A 88 -14.48 -5.14 -2.34
C ALA A 88 -15.33 -5.28 -3.62
N ASN A 89 -14.76 -4.90 -4.77
CA ASN A 89 -15.40 -5.08 -6.07
C ASN A 89 -15.29 -6.54 -6.55
N THR A 90 -14.24 -7.24 -6.10
CA THR A 90 -13.95 -8.64 -6.43
C THR A 90 -13.19 -9.29 -5.27
N LYS A 91 -13.21 -10.63 -5.22
CA LYS A 91 -12.30 -11.38 -4.35
C LYS A 91 -10.89 -11.24 -4.90
N ALA A 92 -9.92 -10.97 -4.03
CA ALA A 92 -8.54 -10.77 -4.43
C ALA A 92 -7.57 -11.62 -3.61
N ASN A 93 -6.50 -12.08 -4.25
CA ASN A 93 -5.39 -12.77 -3.60
C ASN A 93 -4.38 -11.73 -3.12
N VAL A 94 -4.03 -11.79 -1.84
CA VAL A 94 -3.15 -10.84 -1.17
C VAL A 94 -1.85 -11.52 -0.77
N LEU A 95 -0.74 -11.03 -1.31
CA LEU A 95 0.61 -11.34 -0.85
C LEU A 95 1.03 -10.27 0.15
N TYR A 96 1.16 -10.63 1.43
CA TYR A 96 1.49 -9.70 2.51
C TYR A 96 2.91 -9.96 3.02
N ILE A 97 3.74 -8.96 2.92
CA ILE A 97 5.14 -8.98 3.38
C ILE A 97 5.26 -8.09 4.61
N ASP A 98 5.56 -8.69 5.75
CA ASP A 98 5.90 -7.98 6.98
C ASP A 98 7.42 -7.95 7.16
N THR A 99 7.99 -6.76 7.36
CA THR A 99 9.44 -6.55 7.50
C THR A 99 9.88 -6.16 8.90
N GLU A 100 8.91 -5.90 9.81
CA GLU A 100 9.18 -5.33 11.13
C GLU A 100 8.88 -6.28 12.28
N GLN A 101 7.82 -7.08 12.17
CA GLN A 101 7.24 -7.79 13.30
C GLN A 101 7.86 -9.17 13.54
N SER A 102 7.63 -9.70 14.74
CA SER A 102 8.01 -11.07 15.08
C SER A 102 7.09 -12.08 14.37
N PRO A 103 7.53 -13.33 14.14
CA PRO A 103 6.67 -14.36 13.55
C PRO A 103 5.34 -14.55 14.28
N SER A 104 5.31 -14.43 15.61
CA SER A 104 4.10 -14.55 16.41
C SER A 104 3.13 -13.37 16.18
N ASP A 105 3.66 -12.16 15.92
CA ASP A 105 2.82 -10.99 15.64
C ASP A 105 2.26 -11.06 14.22
N VAL A 106 3.06 -11.50 13.24
CA VAL A 106 2.60 -11.79 11.87
C VAL A 106 1.49 -12.87 11.88
N GLN A 107 1.67 -13.93 12.68
CA GLN A 107 0.63 -14.95 12.85
C GLN A 107 -0.66 -14.36 13.41
N ARG A 108 -0.58 -13.43 14.37
CA ARG A 108 -1.78 -12.76 14.93
C ARG A 108 -2.53 -11.96 13.86
N ILE A 109 -1.82 -11.34 12.89
CA ILE A 109 -2.47 -10.66 11.76
C ILE A 109 -3.24 -11.68 10.92
N THR A 110 -2.63 -12.79 10.56
CA THR A 110 -3.27 -13.88 9.81
C THR A 110 -4.51 -14.42 10.54
N GLN A 111 -4.38 -14.70 11.84
CA GLN A 111 -5.50 -15.16 12.68
C GLN A 111 -6.64 -14.15 12.74
N ARG A 112 -6.31 -12.85 12.78
CA ARG A 112 -7.31 -11.78 12.78
C ARG A 112 -8.08 -11.76 11.46
N VAL A 113 -7.40 -11.79 10.32
CA VAL A 113 -8.05 -11.89 9.01
C VAL A 113 -8.95 -13.12 8.94
N LYS A 114 -8.41 -14.29 9.32
CA LYS A 114 -9.17 -15.55 9.37
C LYS A 114 -10.44 -15.45 10.23
N LYS A 115 -10.34 -14.80 11.40
CA LYS A 115 -11.50 -14.59 12.30
C LYS A 115 -12.56 -13.68 11.64
N MET A 116 -12.14 -12.67 10.87
CA MET A 116 -13.05 -11.74 10.19
C MET A 116 -13.74 -12.37 8.96
N VAL A 117 -13.05 -13.27 8.25
CA VAL A 117 -13.50 -13.83 6.95
C VAL A 117 -14.01 -15.27 7.07
N GLY A 118 -13.63 -16.00 8.13
CA GLY A 118 -13.94 -17.41 8.34
C GLY A 118 -12.90 -18.38 7.79
N ASN A 119 -12.01 -17.93 6.91
CA ASN A 119 -10.91 -18.72 6.34
C ASN A 119 -9.70 -17.82 6.04
N GLU A 120 -8.66 -18.37 5.46
CA GLU A 120 -7.45 -17.63 5.05
C GLU A 120 -7.09 -17.85 3.57
N GLU A 121 -8.04 -18.36 2.79
CA GLU A 121 -7.82 -18.58 1.36
C GLU A 121 -7.56 -17.26 0.63
N GLY A 122 -6.52 -17.26 -0.20
CA GLY A 122 -6.11 -16.06 -0.93
C GLY A 122 -5.24 -15.10 -0.13
N LEU A 123 -4.86 -15.43 1.13
CA LEU A 123 -3.91 -14.67 1.94
C LEU A 123 -2.59 -15.43 2.07
N PHE A 124 -1.52 -14.84 1.57
CA PHE A 124 -0.15 -15.36 1.64
C PHE A 124 0.71 -14.42 2.49
N MET A 125 0.99 -14.81 3.74
CA MET A 125 1.71 -13.98 4.73
C MET A 125 3.16 -14.42 4.87
N TYR A 126 4.10 -13.47 4.77
CA TYR A 126 5.54 -13.72 4.92
C TYR A 126 6.19 -12.70 5.86
N GLY A 127 6.89 -13.18 6.89
CA GLY A 127 7.70 -12.36 7.80
C GLY A 127 9.15 -12.32 7.33
N LEU A 128 9.59 -11.21 6.75
CA LEU A 128 10.94 -11.04 6.20
C LEU A 128 11.87 -10.22 7.11
N ARG A 129 11.49 -10.01 8.37
CA ARG A 129 12.28 -9.24 9.34
C ARG A 129 13.75 -9.63 9.42
N PRO A 130 14.13 -10.93 9.39
CA PRO A 130 15.54 -11.31 9.53
C PRO A 130 16.41 -10.96 8.31
N LEU A 131 15.82 -10.64 7.17
CA LEU A 131 16.55 -10.41 5.94
C LEU A 131 17.06 -8.96 5.86
N SER A 132 18.19 -8.77 5.16
CA SER A 132 18.68 -7.44 4.78
C SER A 132 17.78 -6.80 3.71
N PRO A 133 17.82 -5.46 3.52
CA PRO A 133 17.02 -4.79 2.49
C PRO A 133 17.14 -5.42 1.10
N LYS A 134 18.36 -5.72 0.66
CA LYS A 134 18.59 -6.37 -0.63
C LYS A 134 17.94 -7.75 -0.72
N LEU A 135 18.09 -8.58 0.32
CA LEU A 135 17.50 -9.91 0.36
C LEU A 135 15.96 -9.86 0.46
N ARG A 136 15.39 -8.84 1.09
CA ARG A 136 13.93 -8.61 1.08
C ARG A 136 13.42 -8.35 -0.32
N ILE A 137 14.09 -7.49 -1.10
CA ILE A 137 13.75 -7.21 -2.50
C ILE A 137 13.81 -8.51 -3.33
N GLU A 138 14.90 -9.26 -3.24
CA GLU A 138 15.06 -10.54 -3.93
C GLU A 138 13.96 -11.55 -3.54
N ALA A 139 13.64 -11.65 -2.24
CA ALA A 139 12.58 -12.53 -1.75
C ALA A 139 11.20 -12.12 -2.29
N ILE A 140 10.88 -10.83 -2.31
CA ILE A 140 9.60 -10.33 -2.87
C ILE A 140 9.50 -10.68 -4.35
N GLU A 141 10.57 -10.52 -5.14
CA GLU A 141 10.57 -10.90 -6.56
C GLU A 141 10.34 -12.40 -6.78
N LEU A 142 10.93 -13.25 -5.94
CA LEU A 142 10.71 -14.68 -5.98
C LEU A 142 9.28 -15.05 -5.61
N LEU A 143 8.73 -14.42 -4.57
CA LEU A 143 7.35 -14.64 -4.13
C LEU A 143 6.32 -14.18 -5.15
N LEU A 144 6.55 -13.06 -5.86
CA LEU A 144 5.69 -12.61 -6.95
C LEU A 144 5.70 -13.59 -8.14
N LYS A 145 6.84 -14.24 -8.40
CA LYS A 145 6.94 -15.28 -9.44
C LYS A 145 6.25 -16.58 -9.03
N GLU A 146 6.29 -16.93 -7.74
CA GLU A 146 5.62 -18.11 -7.20
C GLU A 146 4.11 -17.92 -7.12
N HIS A 147 3.66 -16.80 -6.55
CA HIS A 147 2.24 -16.47 -6.37
C HIS A 147 1.68 -15.69 -7.57
N LYS A 148 1.62 -16.32 -8.74
CA LYS A 148 1.20 -15.68 -10.01
C LYS A 148 -0.23 -15.15 -10.02
N THR A 149 -1.05 -15.56 -9.08
CA THR A 149 -2.44 -15.13 -8.93
C THR A 149 -2.59 -13.96 -7.94
N THR A 150 -1.48 -13.35 -7.50
CA THR A 150 -1.51 -12.18 -6.63
C THR A 150 -2.22 -11.02 -7.32
N ASP A 151 -3.18 -10.41 -6.64
CA ASP A 151 -3.86 -9.18 -7.06
C ASP A 151 -3.33 -7.96 -6.30
N VAL A 152 -2.93 -8.18 -5.04
CA VAL A 152 -2.41 -7.14 -4.15
C VAL A 152 -1.14 -7.61 -3.46
N LEU A 153 -0.09 -6.80 -3.55
CA LEU A 153 1.11 -6.91 -2.73
C LEU A 153 1.05 -5.87 -1.61
N ILE A 154 1.16 -6.32 -0.36
CA ILE A 154 1.32 -5.43 0.80
C ILE A 154 2.77 -5.48 1.27
N ILE A 155 3.38 -4.32 1.51
CA ILE A 155 4.71 -4.18 2.10
C ILE A 155 4.58 -3.36 3.38
N ASP A 156 4.50 -4.04 4.51
CA ASP A 156 4.43 -3.48 5.86
C ASP A 156 5.84 -3.53 6.48
N GLY A 157 6.56 -2.60 6.21
CA GLY A 157 7.20 -1.36 6.19
C GLY A 157 8.12 -1.16 4.96
N VAL A 158 7.69 -0.36 4.02
CA VAL A 158 8.47 -0.10 2.79
C VAL A 158 9.84 0.52 3.07
N ARG A 159 9.99 1.24 4.16
CA ARG A 159 11.28 1.78 4.63
C ARG A 159 12.37 0.71 4.74
N ASP A 160 12.00 -0.49 5.08
CA ASP A 160 12.95 -1.57 5.34
C ASP A 160 13.50 -2.25 4.08
N LEU A 161 13.09 -1.75 2.91
CA LEU A 161 13.70 -2.07 1.62
C LEU A 161 14.91 -1.16 1.31
N LEU A 162 15.18 -0.14 2.15
CA LEU A 162 16.29 0.79 1.98
C LEU A 162 17.35 0.59 3.08
N MET A 163 18.59 0.82 2.73
CA MET A 163 19.70 0.91 3.70
C MET A 163 19.65 2.26 4.44
N ASP A 164 19.43 3.36 3.71
CA ASP A 164 19.32 4.70 4.27
C ASP A 164 18.07 5.42 3.75
N ILE A 165 17.16 5.72 4.66
CA ILE A 165 15.90 6.44 4.37
C ILE A 165 16.12 7.86 3.83
N ASN A 166 17.29 8.45 4.08
CA ASN A 166 17.66 9.79 3.62
C ASN A 166 18.43 9.76 2.30
N ASN A 167 18.67 8.60 1.73
CA ASN A 167 19.29 8.46 0.41
C ASN A 167 18.22 8.64 -0.69
N ALA A 168 18.28 9.78 -1.39
CA ALA A 168 17.34 10.11 -2.45
C ALA A 168 17.44 9.15 -3.65
N VAL A 169 18.64 8.71 -4.01
CA VAL A 169 18.85 7.78 -5.13
C VAL A 169 18.23 6.42 -4.83
N GLU A 170 18.56 5.86 -3.66
CA GLU A 170 18.01 4.57 -3.22
C GLU A 170 16.47 4.61 -3.10
N SER A 171 15.93 5.73 -2.59
CA SER A 171 14.47 5.93 -2.50
C SER A 171 13.81 5.95 -3.88
N THR A 172 14.43 6.61 -4.86
CA THR A 172 13.95 6.64 -6.25
C THR A 172 14.05 5.26 -6.90
N GLU A 173 15.13 4.50 -6.65
CA GLU A 173 15.29 3.14 -7.15
C GLU A 173 14.22 2.19 -6.61
N VAL A 174 13.98 2.19 -5.29
CA VAL A 174 12.93 1.36 -4.68
C VAL A 174 11.57 1.75 -5.23
N MET A 175 11.25 3.05 -5.34
CA MET A 175 9.96 3.49 -5.89
C MET A 175 9.78 3.09 -7.35
N THR A 176 10.84 3.20 -8.17
CA THR A 176 10.84 2.73 -9.56
C THR A 176 10.58 1.23 -9.64
N LEU A 177 11.18 0.45 -8.73
CA LEU A 177 10.97 -0.99 -8.65
C LEU A 177 9.52 -1.34 -8.29
N LEU A 178 8.91 -0.64 -7.32
CA LEU A 178 7.50 -0.82 -6.98
C LEU A 178 6.58 -0.50 -8.17
N MET A 179 6.84 0.61 -8.88
CA MET A 179 6.09 0.96 -10.09
C MET A 179 6.23 -0.11 -11.18
N LYS A 180 7.44 -0.64 -11.36
CA LYS A 180 7.70 -1.73 -12.30
C LYS A 180 6.93 -3.00 -11.90
N TRP A 181 6.98 -3.43 -10.65
CA TRP A 181 6.24 -4.61 -10.18
C TRP A 181 4.72 -4.44 -10.35
N SER A 182 4.18 -3.26 -9.99
CA SER A 182 2.75 -3.01 -10.14
C SER A 182 2.30 -3.14 -11.61
N PHE A 183 3.13 -2.69 -12.54
CA PHE A 183 2.86 -2.78 -13.98
C PHE A 183 3.08 -4.20 -14.54
N ASP A 184 4.25 -4.81 -14.27
CA ASP A 184 4.63 -6.10 -14.86
C ASP A 184 3.73 -7.25 -14.41
N TYR A 185 3.24 -7.21 -13.17
CA TYR A 185 2.36 -8.24 -12.60
C TYR A 185 0.88 -7.86 -12.63
N ASP A 186 0.53 -6.67 -13.12
CA ASP A 186 -0.86 -6.12 -13.12
C ASP A 186 -1.50 -6.22 -11.72
N ILE A 187 -0.78 -5.78 -10.69
CA ILE A 187 -1.18 -5.83 -9.28
C ILE A 187 -1.28 -4.43 -8.66
N HIS A 188 -2.04 -4.31 -7.58
CA HIS A 188 -1.95 -3.14 -6.70
C HIS A 188 -0.87 -3.36 -5.64
N ILE A 189 -0.06 -2.32 -5.34
CA ILE A 189 0.92 -2.37 -4.26
C ILE A 189 0.51 -1.40 -3.15
N ALA A 190 0.21 -1.93 -1.96
CA ALA A 190 -0.05 -1.14 -0.77
C ALA A 190 1.20 -1.11 0.13
N THR A 191 1.71 0.07 0.43
CA THR A 191 2.90 0.26 1.25
C THR A 191 2.59 0.92 2.57
N VAL A 192 3.26 0.49 3.64
CA VAL A 192 3.16 1.13 4.96
C VAL A 192 4.41 1.94 5.24
N LEU A 193 4.22 3.17 5.72
CA LEU A 193 5.31 4.06 6.09
C LEU A 193 4.96 4.85 7.36
N HIS A 194 5.95 5.01 8.25
CA HIS A 194 5.82 5.90 9.40
C HIS A 194 5.92 7.37 9.00
N GLN A 195 5.11 8.22 9.65
CA GLN A 195 5.24 9.68 9.54
C GLN A 195 6.35 10.22 10.44
N ASN A 196 6.81 11.43 10.15
CA ASN A 196 7.66 12.20 11.04
C ASN A 196 6.88 12.62 12.30
N LYS A 197 7.58 12.72 13.44
CA LYS A 197 6.97 13.09 14.74
C LYS A 197 6.35 14.50 14.75
N ASN A 198 6.80 15.40 13.89
CA ASN A 198 6.34 16.80 13.82
C ASN A 198 5.07 17.01 12.98
N GLY A 199 4.36 15.94 12.64
CA GLY A 199 3.05 15.95 11.98
C GLY A 199 3.06 16.59 10.58
N GLY A 200 2.81 15.84 9.56
CA GLY A 200 2.59 16.38 8.20
C GLY A 200 3.07 15.42 7.13
N ASP A 201 4.36 15.26 6.95
CA ASP A 201 4.90 14.54 5.80
C ASP A 201 5.30 13.10 6.13
N SER A 202 5.21 12.25 5.13
CA SER A 202 5.79 10.91 5.14
C SER A 202 7.30 10.97 5.39
N ARG A 203 7.84 10.03 6.15
CA ARG A 203 9.23 10.08 6.62
C ARG A 203 10.24 9.80 5.50
N GLY A 204 11.25 10.69 5.39
CA GLY A 204 12.41 10.51 4.50
C GLY A 204 12.11 10.75 3.02
N HIS A 205 13.11 10.55 2.17
CA HIS A 205 12.95 10.71 0.71
C HIS A 205 11.96 9.71 0.12
N ILE A 206 11.91 8.49 0.62
CA ILE A 206 10.92 7.48 0.17
C ILE A 206 9.49 7.96 0.41
N GLY A 207 9.23 8.69 1.50
CA GLY A 207 7.92 9.28 1.77
C GLY A 207 7.53 10.35 0.75
N THR A 208 8.47 11.20 0.37
CA THR A 208 8.28 12.21 -0.70
C THR A 208 7.99 11.53 -2.04
N GLU A 209 8.78 10.53 -2.41
CA GLU A 209 8.56 9.76 -3.65
C GLU A 209 7.19 9.05 -3.64
N LEU A 210 6.80 8.46 -2.50
CA LEU A 210 5.51 7.81 -2.34
C LEU A 210 4.35 8.81 -2.54
N ASN A 211 4.42 10.00 -1.91
CA ASN A 211 3.41 11.05 -2.07
C ASN A 211 3.26 11.51 -3.54
N ASN A 212 4.37 11.54 -4.29
CA ASN A 212 4.38 11.97 -5.70
C ASN A 212 3.87 10.89 -6.66
N LYS A 213 4.07 9.61 -6.36
CA LYS A 213 3.84 8.49 -7.30
C LYS A 213 2.57 7.69 -7.00
N ALA A 214 2.16 7.61 -5.73
CA ALA A 214 0.98 6.84 -5.35
C ALA A 214 -0.32 7.43 -5.94
N GLU A 215 -1.30 6.55 -6.22
CA GLU A 215 -2.64 6.99 -6.60
C GLU A 215 -3.45 7.47 -5.40
N THR A 216 -3.16 6.94 -4.21
CA THR A 216 -3.87 7.23 -2.96
C THR A 216 -2.93 7.12 -1.77
N ILE A 217 -2.96 8.10 -0.89
CA ILE A 217 -2.29 8.06 0.42
C ILE A 217 -3.35 8.18 1.51
N LEU A 218 -3.41 7.16 2.35
CA LEU A 218 -4.26 7.13 3.54
C LEU A 218 -3.43 7.43 4.78
N ARG A 219 -3.94 8.33 5.61
CA ARG A 219 -3.36 8.61 6.93
C ARG A 219 -4.18 7.95 8.01
N ILE A 220 -3.49 7.25 8.90
CA ILE A 220 -4.08 6.65 10.09
C ILE A 220 -3.58 7.43 11.32
N THR A 221 -4.51 8.10 12.01
CA THR A 221 -4.24 8.88 13.21
C THR A 221 -4.97 8.29 14.40
N LYS A 222 -4.34 8.36 15.56
CA LYS A 222 -4.99 8.02 16.83
C LYS A 222 -5.79 9.22 17.28
N ASP A 223 -6.98 9.02 17.85
CA ASP A 223 -7.77 10.09 18.45
C ASP A 223 -7.02 10.70 19.64
N GLU A 224 -7.11 12.02 19.81
CA GLU A 224 -6.39 12.75 20.84
C GLU A 224 -7.04 12.58 22.22
N THR A 225 -8.33 12.39 22.27
CA THR A 225 -9.14 12.28 23.51
C THR A 225 -9.37 10.83 23.90
N ASP A 226 -9.62 9.96 22.93
CA ASP A 226 -9.83 8.52 23.13
C ASP A 226 -8.81 7.68 22.37
N GLY A 227 -7.79 7.27 23.09
CA GLY A 227 -6.74 6.44 22.53
C GLY A 227 -7.19 5.05 22.05
N SER A 228 -8.45 4.62 22.30
CA SER A 228 -9.03 3.40 21.73
C SER A 228 -9.45 3.57 20.29
N ILE A 229 -9.70 4.81 19.84
CA ILE A 229 -10.17 5.19 18.52
C ILE A 229 -8.99 5.56 17.62
N SER A 230 -9.14 5.24 16.33
CA SER A 230 -8.24 5.71 15.26
C SER A 230 -9.08 6.15 14.06
N HIS A 231 -8.53 7.08 13.30
CA HIS A 231 -9.17 7.65 12.12
C HIS A 231 -8.42 7.24 10.86
N ILE A 232 -9.17 7.10 9.77
CA ILE A 232 -8.66 6.91 8.41
C ILE A 232 -9.13 8.08 7.56
N GLU A 233 -8.19 8.77 6.94
CA GLU A 233 -8.45 9.87 6.00
C GLU A 233 -7.59 9.74 4.76
N GLU A 234 -8.08 10.22 3.63
CA GLU A 234 -7.29 10.38 2.42
C GLU A 234 -6.59 11.74 2.44
N VAL A 235 -5.26 11.74 2.38
CA VAL A 235 -4.46 12.98 2.34
C VAL A 235 -4.04 13.36 0.93
N PHE A 236 -3.85 12.38 0.05
CA PHE A 236 -3.60 12.56 -1.37
C PHE A 236 -4.36 11.50 -2.16
N GLY A 237 -4.96 11.90 -3.28
CA GLY A 237 -5.65 10.98 -4.17
C GLY A 237 -5.80 11.56 -5.57
N ARG A 238 -5.69 10.72 -6.61
CA ARG A 238 -5.86 11.13 -8.02
C ARG A 238 -7.31 11.28 -8.44
N GLY A 239 -8.25 10.81 -7.64
CA GLY A 239 -9.68 10.82 -7.96
C GLY A 239 -10.51 11.48 -6.87
N LYS A 240 -11.83 11.21 -6.91
CA LYS A 240 -12.74 11.65 -5.84
C LYS A 240 -12.28 11.08 -4.49
N GLY A 241 -12.21 11.93 -3.48
CA GLY A 241 -11.95 11.54 -2.09
C GLY A 241 -13.14 10.84 -1.43
N PHE A 242 -12.96 10.41 -0.20
CA PHE A 242 -14.01 9.90 0.69
C PHE A 242 -13.95 10.62 2.04
N ASP A 243 -15.04 10.58 2.78
CA ASP A 243 -15.11 11.22 4.09
C ASP A 243 -14.28 10.45 5.12
N LYS A 244 -13.55 11.19 5.96
CA LYS A 244 -12.82 10.64 7.10
C LYS A 244 -13.76 9.78 7.94
N PHE A 245 -13.31 8.61 8.34
CA PHE A 245 -14.05 7.74 9.24
C PHE A 245 -13.19 7.17 10.34
N SER A 246 -13.83 6.62 11.36
CA SER A 246 -13.18 6.14 12.57
C SER A 246 -13.37 4.65 12.77
N PHE A 247 -12.42 4.04 13.44
CA PHE A 247 -12.52 2.65 13.88
C PHE A 247 -11.90 2.48 15.28
N GLN A 248 -12.35 1.47 15.98
CA GLN A 248 -11.78 1.02 17.24
C GLN A 248 -11.31 -0.43 17.12
N VAL A 249 -10.58 -0.89 18.13
CA VAL A 249 -10.24 -2.30 18.28
C VAL A 249 -11.07 -2.83 19.43
N SER A 250 -11.94 -3.81 19.15
CA SER A 250 -12.78 -4.47 20.15
C SER A 250 -11.96 -5.28 21.16
N ASP A 251 -12.58 -5.69 22.25
CA ASP A 251 -11.97 -6.57 23.27
C ASP A 251 -11.49 -7.91 22.67
N ASP A 252 -12.14 -8.35 21.62
CA ASP A 252 -11.76 -9.53 20.83
C ASP A 252 -10.55 -9.32 19.92
N GLY A 253 -9.99 -8.11 19.89
CA GLY A 253 -8.86 -7.73 19.07
C GLY A 253 -9.17 -7.55 17.59
N LEU A 254 -10.43 -7.34 17.22
CA LEU A 254 -10.86 -7.06 15.85
C LEU A 254 -11.06 -5.55 15.63
N PRO A 255 -10.69 -5.03 14.44
CA PRO A 255 -11.02 -3.65 14.09
C PRO A 255 -12.50 -3.53 13.72
N GLU A 256 -13.16 -2.51 14.23
CA GLU A 256 -14.58 -2.22 14.00
C GLU A 256 -14.74 -0.76 13.58
N VAL A 257 -15.38 -0.52 12.43
CA VAL A 257 -15.70 0.82 11.97
C VAL A 257 -16.84 1.40 12.82
N LEU A 258 -16.66 2.61 13.30
CA LEU A 258 -17.69 3.32 14.07
C LEU A 258 -18.68 3.98 13.11
N SER A 259 -19.98 3.70 13.29
CA SER A 259 -21.04 4.13 12.38
C SER A 259 -21.32 5.63 12.40
N GLU A 260 -21.03 6.32 13.51
CA GLU A 260 -21.14 7.77 13.66
C GLU A 260 -20.18 8.24 14.76
N TYR A 261 -18.97 8.64 14.37
CA TYR A 261 -18.18 9.53 15.19
C TYR A 261 -18.37 10.95 14.63
N SER A 262 -19.40 11.67 15.10
CA SER A 262 -19.50 13.10 14.87
C SER A 262 -18.29 13.75 15.54
N ILE A 263 -17.35 14.22 14.73
CA ILE A 263 -16.34 15.16 15.21
C ILE A 263 -17.12 16.41 15.64
N THR A 264 -17.35 16.54 16.95
CA THR A 264 -17.71 17.85 17.50
C THR A 264 -16.47 18.74 17.29
N THR A 265 -16.42 19.40 16.15
CA THR A 265 -15.65 20.64 16.06
C THR A 265 -16.30 21.58 17.05
N ASP A 266 -15.66 21.83 18.18
CA ASP A 266 -15.95 22.97 19.03
C ASP A 266 -15.74 24.24 18.20
N ILE A 267 -16.75 24.60 17.41
CA ILE A 267 -16.95 25.92 16.85
C ILE A 267 -17.92 26.64 17.79
N ASP A 268 -17.46 26.91 19.01
CA ASP A 268 -18.04 27.90 19.89
C ASP A 268 -17.01 28.26 20.96
N ALA A 269 -15.95 28.98 20.55
CA ALA A 269 -15.25 29.87 21.46
C ALA A 269 -15.93 31.24 21.32
N PRO A 270 -16.68 31.75 22.30
CA PRO A 270 -17.15 33.12 22.25
C PRO A 270 -15.96 34.06 22.43
N PHE A 271 -15.97 35.12 21.68
CA PHE A 271 -15.06 36.26 21.64
C PHE A 271 -14.62 36.78 23.01
#